data_ff2ade1d5e5e4b961bd54090a098e02f
#
_entry.id   ff2ade1d5e5e4b961bd54090a098e02f
#
_cell.length_a   1.000
_cell.length_b   1.000
_cell.length_c   1.000
_cell.angle_alpha   90.00
_cell.angle_beta   90.00
_cell.angle_gamma   90.00
#
_symmetry.space_group_name_H-M   'P 1'
#
loop_
_entity.id
_entity.type
_entity.pdbx_description
1 polymer ?
#
loop_
_entity_poly.entity_id
_entity_poly.type
_entity_poly.pdbx_seq_one_letter_code
_entity_poly.pdbx_strand_id
1 'polypeptide(L)'
;MIQCRLRELMALKSRVSSQKVTYDSITAATGIFSSTLTKLANNKADLLGVSTLDRLCAFFDCQPGDLLVYVPSEPASPEEQQVQR
;
A
#
# COMPACT_ATOMS: atom_id res chain seq x y z
N MET A 1 6.89 10.58 6.16
CA MET A 1 6.80 9.12 6.24
C MET A 1 6.09 8.57 5.01
N ILE A 2 6.37 7.36 4.66
CA ILE A 2 5.67 6.71 3.55
C ILE A 2 4.38 6.11 4.07
N GLN A 3 3.28 6.41 3.39
CA GLN A 3 1.99 5.85 3.74
C GLN A 3 1.50 4.99 2.59
N CYS A 4 0.92 3.85 2.93
CA CYS A 4 0.31 2.97 1.94
C CYS A 4 -1.18 3.24 1.90
N ARG A 5 -1.69 3.49 0.70
CA ARG A 5 -3.10 3.83 0.51
C ARG A 5 -3.91 2.61 0.09
N LEU A 6 -3.53 1.45 0.59
CA LEU A 6 -4.19 0.22 0.20
C LEU A 6 -5.68 0.23 0.50
N ARG A 7 -6.06 0.71 1.69
CA ARG A 7 -7.48 0.73 2.08
C ARG A 7 -8.28 1.63 1.17
N GLU A 8 -7.71 2.78 0.80
CA GLU A 8 -8.40 3.71 -0.08
C GLU A 8 -8.59 3.13 -1.46
N LEU A 9 -7.57 2.43 -1.96
CA LEU A 9 -7.68 1.79 -3.26
C LEU A 9 -8.67 0.64 -3.23
N MET A 10 -8.72 -0.10 -2.12
CA MET A 10 -9.71 -1.16 -1.96
C MET A 10 -11.13 -0.59 -1.99
N ALA A 11 -11.35 0.51 -1.30
CA ALA A 11 -12.66 1.14 -1.27
C ALA A 11 -13.04 1.65 -2.65
N LEU A 12 -12.10 2.27 -3.36
CA LEU A 12 -12.36 2.79 -4.68
C LEU A 12 -12.69 1.66 -5.65
N LYS A 13 -11.90 0.59 -5.62
CA LYS A 13 -12.13 -0.53 -6.52
C LYS A 13 -13.45 -1.21 -6.21
N SER A 14 -13.81 -1.29 -4.93
CA SER A 14 -15.10 -1.87 -4.55
C SER A 14 -16.25 -1.08 -5.15
N ARG A 15 -16.16 0.24 -5.16
CA ARG A 15 -17.22 1.06 -5.74
C ARG A 15 -17.27 0.92 -7.25
N VAL A 16 -16.11 0.94 -7.90
CA VAL A 16 -16.05 0.90 -9.34
C VAL A 16 -16.53 -0.45 -9.87
N SER A 17 -16.13 -1.53 -9.21
CA SER A 17 -16.46 -2.87 -9.69
C SER A 17 -17.78 -3.40 -9.17
N SER A 18 -18.40 -2.68 -8.25
CA SER A 18 -19.66 -3.11 -7.59
C SER A 18 -19.50 -4.41 -6.83
N GLN A 19 -18.27 -4.75 -6.46
CA GLN A 19 -17.97 -5.92 -5.66
C GLN A 19 -17.03 -5.52 -4.55
N LYS A 20 -17.26 -6.07 -3.36
CA LYS A 20 -16.42 -5.75 -2.23
C LYS A 20 -15.04 -6.37 -2.41
N VAL A 21 -14.02 -5.54 -2.30
CA VAL A 21 -12.63 -5.98 -2.37
C VAL A 21 -12.14 -6.20 -0.95
N THR A 22 -11.69 -7.43 -0.66
CA THR A 22 -11.21 -7.79 0.66
C THR A 22 -9.76 -8.26 0.54
N TYR A 23 -9.10 -8.42 1.68
CA TYR A 23 -7.75 -8.97 1.68
C TYR A 23 -7.76 -10.38 1.05
N ASP A 24 -8.80 -11.17 1.33
CA ASP A 24 -8.87 -12.50 0.75
C ASP A 24 -8.98 -12.46 -0.77
N SER A 25 -9.74 -11.52 -1.30
CA SER A 25 -9.86 -11.41 -2.75
C SER A 25 -8.54 -10.97 -3.38
N ILE A 26 -7.80 -10.10 -2.72
CA ILE A 26 -6.49 -9.69 -3.21
C ILE A 26 -5.52 -10.87 -3.16
N THR A 27 -5.52 -11.61 -2.07
CA THR A 27 -4.67 -12.78 -1.95
C THR A 27 -4.97 -13.80 -3.04
N ALA A 28 -6.24 -14.03 -3.31
CA ALA A 28 -6.63 -14.99 -4.35
C ALA A 28 -6.18 -14.53 -5.73
N ALA A 29 -6.22 -13.24 -5.99
CA ALA A 29 -5.86 -12.71 -7.31
C ALA A 29 -4.37 -12.54 -7.49
N THR A 30 -3.64 -12.20 -6.44
CA THR A 30 -2.23 -11.81 -6.56
C THR A 30 -1.27 -12.80 -5.95
N GLY A 31 -1.73 -13.64 -5.06
CA GLY A 31 -0.84 -14.55 -4.33
C GLY A 31 -0.13 -13.91 -3.15
N ILE A 32 -0.46 -12.66 -2.83
CA ILE A 32 0.16 -11.97 -1.71
C ILE A 32 -0.55 -12.37 -0.44
N PHE A 33 0.21 -12.75 0.59
CA PHE A 33 -0.39 -13.20 1.84
C PHE A 33 -1.16 -12.06 2.52
N SER A 34 -2.25 -12.41 3.19
CA SER A 34 -3.06 -11.42 3.88
C SER A 34 -2.29 -10.73 5.00
N SER A 35 -1.33 -11.42 5.63
CA SER A 35 -0.51 -10.79 6.66
C SER A 35 0.32 -9.65 6.09
N THR A 36 0.82 -9.81 4.86
CA THR A 36 1.55 -8.75 4.19
C THR A 36 0.63 -7.57 3.89
N LEU A 37 -0.57 -7.87 3.41
CA LEU A 37 -1.54 -6.82 3.09
C LEU A 37 -1.95 -6.05 4.34
N THR A 38 -2.13 -6.75 5.45
CA THR A 38 -2.47 -6.10 6.71
C THR A 38 -1.36 -5.15 7.16
N LYS A 39 -0.11 -5.59 7.06
CA LYS A 39 1.01 -4.73 7.43
C LYS A 39 1.07 -3.50 6.54
N LEU A 40 0.86 -3.68 5.24
CA LEU A 40 0.86 -2.54 4.33
C LEU A 40 -0.27 -1.57 4.66
N ALA A 41 -1.45 -2.09 4.90
CA ALA A 41 -2.61 -1.24 5.18
C ALA A 41 -2.45 -0.45 6.47
N ASN A 42 -1.70 -0.99 7.42
CA ASN A 42 -1.48 -0.34 8.70
C ASN A 42 -0.16 0.44 8.75
N ASN A 43 0.52 0.58 7.61
CA ASN A 43 1.78 1.31 7.51
C ASN A 43 2.86 0.73 8.41
N LYS A 44 2.87 -0.59 8.55
CA LYS A 44 3.83 -1.28 9.40
C LYS A 44 4.83 -2.12 8.63
N ALA A 45 4.79 -2.08 7.31
CA ALA A 45 5.73 -2.83 6.51
C ALA A 45 7.01 -2.02 6.33
N ASP A 46 8.14 -2.61 6.69
CA ASP A 46 9.42 -1.97 6.48
C ASP A 46 9.99 -2.28 5.10
N LEU A 47 9.65 -3.44 4.58
CA LEU A 47 10.17 -3.85 3.29
C LEU A 47 9.00 -4.22 2.39
N LEU A 48 9.11 -3.79 1.15
CA LEU A 48 8.10 -4.11 0.15
C LEU A 48 8.84 -4.51 -1.11
N GLY A 49 8.66 -5.76 -1.51
CA GLY A 49 9.32 -6.24 -2.71
C GLY A 49 8.75 -5.60 -3.96
N VAL A 50 9.59 -5.39 -4.94
CA VAL A 50 9.13 -4.78 -6.19
C VAL A 50 8.11 -5.68 -6.88
N SER A 51 8.29 -6.99 -6.81
CA SER A 51 7.31 -7.89 -7.42
C SER A 51 5.97 -7.83 -6.72
N THR A 52 5.96 -7.66 -5.39
CA THR A 52 4.71 -7.49 -4.65
C THR A 52 4.03 -6.20 -5.08
N LEU A 53 4.80 -5.13 -5.19
CA LEU A 53 4.28 -3.85 -5.62
C LEU A 53 3.72 -3.94 -7.03
N ASP A 54 4.42 -4.64 -7.91
CA ASP A 54 3.98 -4.85 -9.28
C ASP A 54 2.62 -5.54 -9.33
N ARG A 55 2.44 -6.58 -8.51
CA ARG A 55 1.18 -7.30 -8.48
C ARG A 55 0.04 -6.44 -7.96
N LEU A 56 0.31 -5.63 -6.95
CA LEU A 56 -0.71 -4.74 -6.41
C LEU A 56 -1.09 -3.67 -7.43
N CYS A 57 -0.12 -3.12 -8.13
CA CYS A 57 -0.42 -2.13 -9.15
C CYS A 57 -1.24 -2.73 -10.27
N ALA A 58 -0.94 -3.96 -10.65
CA ALA A 58 -1.71 -4.64 -11.70
C ALA A 58 -3.13 -4.93 -11.22
N PHE A 59 -3.28 -5.34 -9.97
CA PHE A 59 -4.60 -5.65 -9.43
C PHE A 59 -5.48 -4.41 -9.36
N PHE A 60 -4.92 -3.29 -8.92
CA PHE A 60 -5.68 -2.04 -8.79
C PHE A 60 -5.61 -1.18 -10.04
N ASP A 61 -4.82 -1.60 -11.04
CA ASP A 61 -4.65 -0.84 -12.28
C ASP A 61 -4.21 0.58 -11.95
N CYS A 62 -3.16 0.69 -11.19
CA CYS A 62 -2.66 1.99 -10.74
C CYS A 62 -1.15 2.04 -10.79
N GLN A 63 -0.61 3.22 -10.55
CA GLN A 63 0.83 3.42 -10.48
C GLN A 63 1.30 3.28 -9.04
N PRO A 64 2.60 2.98 -8.82
CA PRO A 64 3.10 2.92 -7.45
C PRO A 64 2.87 4.20 -6.66
N GLY A 65 2.87 5.34 -7.33
CA GLY A 65 2.60 6.61 -6.66
C GLY A 65 1.19 6.76 -6.17
N ASP A 66 0.26 5.95 -6.69
CA ASP A 66 -1.11 5.95 -6.19
C ASP A 66 -1.25 5.08 -4.94
N LEU A 67 -0.34 4.12 -4.79
CA LEU A 67 -0.40 3.19 -3.68
C LEU A 67 0.48 3.66 -2.52
N LEU A 68 1.65 4.20 -2.80
CA LEU A 68 2.60 4.65 -1.79
C LEU A 68 2.80 6.14 -1.94
N VAL A 69 2.59 6.87 -0.86
CA VAL A 69 2.68 8.32 -0.87
C VAL A 69 3.60 8.76 0.24
N TYR A 70 4.48 9.71 -0.05
CA TYR A 70 5.30 10.30 0.98
C TYR A 70 4.55 11.47 1.59
N VAL A 71 4.38 11.41 2.89
CA VAL A 71 3.75 12.49 3.63
C VAL A 71 4.81 13.06 4.56
N PRO A 72 5.16 14.35 4.45
CA PRO A 72 6.15 14.92 5.35
C PRO A 72 5.67 14.81 6.78
N SER A 73 6.55 14.26 7.64
CA SER A 73 6.18 14.18 9.04
C SER A 73 6.44 15.50 9.70
N GLU A 74 5.80 15.70 10.85
CA GLU A 74 6.08 16.85 11.63
C GLU A 74 7.55 16.89 11.96
N PRO A 75 8.20 18.02 11.85
CA PRO A 75 9.63 18.08 12.13
C PRO A 75 9.88 18.02 13.63
N ALA A 76 9.71 16.83 14.16
CA ALA A 76 9.89 16.65 15.59
C ALA A 76 11.34 16.71 15.97
N SER A 77 12.23 16.22 15.12
CA SER A 77 13.64 16.27 15.42
C SER A 77 14.42 16.31 14.12
N PRO A 78 15.57 16.95 14.13
CA PRO A 78 16.40 17.01 12.94
C PRO A 78 16.91 15.65 12.49
N GLU A 79 17.00 14.71 13.42
CA GLU A 79 17.51 13.42 13.05
C GLU A 79 16.65 12.73 12.01
N GLU A 80 15.37 13.00 12.06
CA GLU A 80 14.51 12.34 11.10
C GLU A 80 14.78 12.78 9.68
N GLN A 81 15.28 13.99 9.53
CA GLN A 81 15.54 14.49 8.20
C GLN A 81 16.84 13.98 7.63
N GLN A 82 17.71 13.50 8.48
CA GLN A 82 18.99 13.04 8.03
C GLN A 82 18.98 11.63 7.53
N VAL A 83 17.91 10.94 7.78
CA VAL A 83 17.83 9.55 7.39
C VAL A 83 17.79 9.40 5.90
N GLN A 84 17.47 10.43 5.26
CA GLN A 84 17.32 10.31 3.92
C GLN A 84 18.44 10.15 3.17
N ARG A 85 18.75 9.71 2.71
CA ARG A 85 19.80 9.72 1.99
C ARG A 85 20.09 9.03 1.53
#